data_0acb794198a2cfa8e02244a9260c2ab3
#
_entry.id   0acb794198a2cfa8e02244a9260c2ab3
#
_cell.length_a   1.000
_cell.length_b   1.000
_cell.length_c   1.000
_cell.angle_alpha   90.00
_cell.angle_beta   90.00
_cell.angle_gamma   90.00
#
_symmetry.space_group_name_H-M   'P 1'
#
loop_
_entity.id
_entity.type
_entity.pdbx_description
1 polymer ?
#
loop_
_entity_poly.entity_id
_entity_poly.type
_entity_poly.pdbx_seq_one_letter_code
_entity_poly.pdbx_strand_id
1 'polypeptide(L)'
;RCTIEASPSEARHSTDMAIILVSPVTGVAPDATLYTYQAATAESKSGGSCDAADGRQLDTYGNLINQAVDDGAQIISVSQSAVDGSAQLKWAIAHALSKGVLIVASSGNASSNENATHLGRWSGVIGVSAINSDGTFASYSSWGEGVVTTAFGGPFNSFDPTTKEPKRVNGTSVAAPIVAGMLALTRQKWPDATGNQILQSLVHTSLNPNHAWDQYTG
;
A
#
# COMPACT_ATOMS: atom_id res chain seq x y z
N ARG A 1 -16.18 4.03 15.37
CA ARG A 1 -16.27 2.67 15.93
C ARG A 1 -16.40 1.68 14.78
N CYS A 2 -15.61 0.61 14.79
CA CYS A 2 -15.68 -0.42 13.75
C CYS A 2 -16.26 -1.71 14.34
N THR A 3 -17.26 -2.26 13.68
CA THR A 3 -17.89 -3.55 14.03
C THR A 3 -17.69 -4.59 12.90
N ILE A 4 -16.97 -4.23 11.82
CA ILE A 4 -16.56 -5.19 10.81
C ILE A 4 -15.57 -6.16 11.45
N GLU A 5 -15.85 -7.44 11.38
CA GLU A 5 -14.92 -8.47 11.80
C GLU A 5 -14.09 -8.92 10.59
N ALA A 6 -12.79 -8.66 10.65
CA ALA A 6 -11.86 -9.22 9.69
C ALA A 6 -11.88 -10.76 9.75
N SER A 7 -11.78 -11.41 8.62
CA SER A 7 -11.47 -12.84 8.61
C SER A 7 -10.08 -13.08 9.23
N PRO A 8 -9.80 -14.28 9.78
CA PRO A 8 -8.46 -14.58 10.31
C PRO A 8 -7.33 -14.39 9.28
N SER A 9 -7.60 -14.59 7.99
CA SER A 9 -6.64 -14.35 6.90
C SER A 9 -6.36 -12.87 6.71
N GLU A 10 -7.38 -12.03 6.71
CA GLU A 10 -7.25 -10.57 6.58
C GLU A 10 -6.50 -9.97 7.78
N ALA A 11 -6.84 -10.39 9.00
CA ALA A 11 -6.16 -9.95 10.21
C ALA A 11 -4.67 -10.33 10.20
N ARG A 12 -4.34 -11.55 9.75
CA ARG A 12 -2.96 -11.99 9.59
C ARG A 12 -2.23 -11.19 8.52
N HIS A 13 -2.85 -10.99 7.35
CA HIS A 13 -2.26 -10.22 6.27
C HIS A 13 -1.98 -8.76 6.69
N SER A 14 -2.92 -8.11 7.35
CA SER A 14 -2.74 -6.74 7.86
C SER A 14 -1.60 -6.65 8.88
N THR A 15 -1.47 -7.66 9.75
CA THR A 15 -0.36 -7.75 10.71
C THR A 15 0.98 -7.89 10.01
N ASP A 16 1.07 -8.71 8.96
CA ASP A 16 2.30 -8.84 8.17
C ASP A 16 2.73 -7.51 7.56
N MET A 17 1.78 -6.76 7.00
CA MET A 17 2.07 -5.43 6.42
C MET A 17 2.54 -4.44 7.49
N ALA A 18 1.94 -4.45 8.67
CA ALA A 18 2.37 -3.63 9.80
C ALA A 18 3.80 -3.98 10.26
N ILE A 19 4.15 -5.28 10.31
CA ILE A 19 5.51 -5.75 10.65
C ILE A 19 6.52 -5.22 9.63
N ILE A 20 6.23 -5.29 8.34
CA ILE A 20 7.11 -4.78 7.28
C ILE A 20 7.33 -3.27 7.41
N LEU A 21 6.30 -2.53 7.80
CA LEU A 21 6.40 -1.08 7.95
C LEU A 21 7.13 -0.66 9.23
N VAL A 22 6.66 -1.12 10.40
CA VAL A 22 7.01 -0.49 11.68
C VAL A 22 7.55 -1.47 12.74
N SER A 23 7.88 -2.71 12.39
CA SER A 23 8.52 -3.60 13.35
C SER A 23 9.83 -2.97 13.85
N PRO A 24 10.07 -2.94 15.16
CA PRO A 24 11.31 -2.37 15.70
C PRO A 24 12.57 -3.17 15.32
N VAL A 25 12.40 -4.39 14.80
CA VAL A 25 13.52 -5.28 14.44
C VAL A 25 13.72 -5.34 12.93
N THR A 26 12.64 -5.39 12.15
CA THR A 26 12.68 -5.65 10.71
C THR A 26 11.89 -4.64 9.88
N GLY A 27 11.21 -3.69 10.50
CA GLY A 27 10.41 -2.68 9.81
C GLY A 27 11.28 -1.68 9.07
N VAL A 28 10.79 -1.22 7.93
CA VAL A 28 11.48 -0.23 7.10
C VAL A 28 11.51 1.14 7.77
N ALA A 29 10.44 1.51 8.45
CA ALA A 29 10.30 2.80 9.15
C ALA A 29 9.78 2.57 10.58
N PRO A 30 10.63 2.03 11.50
CA PRO A 30 10.18 1.56 12.81
C PRO A 30 9.65 2.69 13.73
N ASP A 31 10.08 3.92 13.51
CA ASP A 31 9.65 5.08 14.30
C ASP A 31 8.45 5.82 13.70
N ALA A 32 7.89 5.34 12.58
CA ALA A 32 6.72 5.94 11.99
C ALA A 32 5.46 5.66 12.81
N THR A 33 4.60 6.67 12.96
CA THR A 33 3.26 6.46 13.54
C THR A 33 2.38 5.74 12.52
N LEU A 34 1.87 4.57 12.90
CA LEU A 34 1.01 3.75 12.05
C LEU A 34 -0.46 3.91 12.45
N TYR A 35 -1.28 4.37 11.51
CA TYR A 35 -2.74 4.28 11.58
C TYR A 35 -3.19 3.09 10.75
N THR A 36 -4.09 2.29 11.29
CA THR A 36 -4.65 1.13 10.59
C THR A 36 -6.13 1.32 10.32
N TYR A 37 -6.54 1.05 9.09
CA TYR A 37 -7.93 1.16 8.65
C TYR A 37 -8.38 -0.19 8.11
N GLN A 38 -9.59 -0.59 8.46
CA GLN A 38 -10.17 -1.83 8.00
C GLN A 38 -11.17 -1.56 6.88
N ALA A 39 -10.85 -1.99 5.68
CA ALA A 39 -11.78 -1.99 4.56
C ALA A 39 -12.73 -3.19 4.69
N ALA A 40 -13.99 -3.01 4.29
CA ALA A 40 -14.88 -4.13 4.04
C ALA A 40 -14.42 -4.87 2.77
N THR A 41 -14.27 -6.17 2.86
CA THR A 41 -13.92 -7.03 1.73
C THR A 41 -14.99 -8.09 1.52
N ALA A 42 -14.91 -8.84 0.41
CA ALA A 42 -15.83 -9.95 0.17
C ALA A 42 -15.71 -11.08 1.22
N GLU A 43 -14.57 -11.15 1.94
CA GLU A 43 -14.34 -12.13 3.02
C GLU A 43 -14.78 -11.62 4.40
N SER A 44 -15.06 -10.33 4.53
CA SER A 44 -15.56 -9.75 5.78
C SER A 44 -16.95 -10.27 6.09
N LYS A 45 -17.22 -10.56 7.36
CA LYS A 45 -18.57 -10.98 7.77
C LYS A 45 -19.57 -9.87 7.47
N SER A 46 -20.68 -10.23 6.83
CA SER A 46 -21.78 -9.30 6.53
C SER A 46 -22.40 -8.73 7.80
N GLY A 47 -22.76 -7.45 7.76
CA GLY A 47 -23.54 -6.77 8.81
C GLY A 47 -22.75 -5.91 9.78
N GLY A 48 -21.44 -5.77 9.59
CA GLY A 48 -20.63 -4.79 10.33
C GLY A 48 -20.54 -3.43 9.62
N SER A 49 -20.32 -2.36 10.37
CA SER A 49 -19.97 -1.04 9.86
C SER A 49 -18.73 -0.50 10.57
N CYS A 50 -18.04 0.42 9.93
CA CYS A 50 -17.05 1.25 10.56
C CYS A 50 -17.46 2.71 10.41
N ASP A 51 -17.56 3.42 11.52
CA ASP A 51 -18.00 4.82 11.53
C ASP A 51 -16.90 5.71 12.13
N ALA A 52 -16.62 6.82 11.47
CA ALA A 52 -15.81 7.90 11.99
C ALA A 52 -16.51 8.58 13.18
N ALA A 53 -15.78 9.39 13.92
CA ALA A 53 -16.34 10.13 15.07
C ALA A 53 -17.45 11.12 14.66
N ASP A 54 -17.43 11.60 13.43
CA ASP A 54 -18.42 12.49 12.82
C ASP A 54 -19.62 11.75 12.22
N GLY A 55 -19.70 10.41 12.36
CA GLY A 55 -20.77 9.57 11.83
C GLY A 55 -20.61 9.17 10.35
N ARG A 56 -19.50 9.52 9.71
CA ARG A 56 -19.19 9.10 8.34
C ARG A 56 -18.93 7.60 8.30
N GLN A 57 -19.60 6.88 7.41
CA GLN A 57 -19.34 5.45 7.22
C GLN A 57 -18.00 5.22 6.55
N LEU A 58 -17.19 4.33 7.12
CA LEU A 58 -15.85 3.97 6.64
C LEU A 58 -15.86 2.58 6.00
N ASP A 59 -16.83 2.34 5.13
CA ASP A 59 -17.06 1.06 4.46
C ASP A 59 -16.45 0.98 3.05
N THR A 60 -16.04 2.11 2.49
CA THR A 60 -15.45 2.20 1.16
C THR A 60 -14.01 2.71 1.21
N TYR A 61 -13.20 2.34 0.21
CA TYR A 61 -11.84 2.86 0.08
C TYR A 61 -11.80 4.39 0.00
N GLY A 62 -12.77 5.00 -0.68
CA GLY A 62 -12.85 6.46 -0.76
C GLY A 62 -13.03 7.12 0.61
N ASN A 63 -13.91 6.57 1.45
CA ASN A 63 -14.12 7.07 2.80
C ASN A 63 -12.91 6.83 3.69
N LEU A 64 -12.26 5.67 3.59
CA LEU A 64 -11.06 5.35 4.34
C LEU A 64 -9.87 6.24 3.97
N ILE A 65 -9.67 6.53 2.67
CA ILE A 65 -8.64 7.46 2.21
C ILE A 65 -8.89 8.86 2.75
N ASN A 66 -10.13 9.36 2.68
CA ASN A 66 -10.48 10.66 3.24
C ASN A 66 -10.25 10.70 4.75
N GLN A 67 -10.65 9.65 5.48
CA GLN A 67 -10.39 9.57 6.92
C GLN A 67 -8.89 9.59 7.23
N ALA A 68 -8.08 8.85 6.47
CA ALA A 68 -6.63 8.86 6.65
C ALA A 68 -6.03 10.27 6.42
N VAL A 69 -6.53 11.00 5.42
CA VAL A 69 -6.13 12.41 5.18
C VAL A 69 -6.51 13.30 6.35
N ASP A 70 -7.73 13.16 6.86
CA ASP A 70 -8.25 13.94 8.00
C ASP A 70 -7.47 13.64 9.30
N ASP A 71 -7.03 12.39 9.48
CA ASP A 71 -6.19 11.96 10.62
C ASP A 71 -4.72 12.41 10.46
N GLY A 72 -4.38 13.08 9.36
CA GLY A 72 -3.04 13.64 9.11
C GLY A 72 -2.03 12.63 8.53
N ALA A 73 -2.48 11.54 7.93
CA ALA A 73 -1.59 10.62 7.25
C ALA A 73 -0.82 11.33 6.13
N GLN A 74 0.47 11.09 6.07
CA GLN A 74 1.35 11.63 5.02
C GLN A 74 1.55 10.63 3.88
N ILE A 75 1.39 9.34 4.18
CA ILE A 75 1.51 8.23 3.24
C ILE A 75 0.40 7.23 3.56
N ILE A 76 -0.28 6.77 2.53
CA ILE A 76 -1.29 5.72 2.61
C ILE A 76 -0.77 4.50 1.86
N SER A 77 -0.69 3.35 2.53
CA SER A 77 -0.28 2.08 1.93
C SER A 77 -1.47 1.13 1.79
N VAL A 78 -1.73 0.68 0.57
CA VAL A 78 -2.84 -0.23 0.25
C VAL A 78 -2.29 -1.52 -0.35
N SER A 79 -2.25 -2.57 0.45
CA SER A 79 -1.78 -3.90 0.05
C SER A 79 -2.92 -4.84 -0.35
N GLN A 80 -3.93 -4.29 -1.01
CA GLN A 80 -5.07 -5.04 -1.54
C GLN A 80 -5.24 -4.75 -3.03
N SER A 81 -5.72 -5.76 -3.74
CA SER A 81 -5.77 -5.70 -5.20
C SER A 81 -7.06 -5.14 -5.75
N ALA A 82 -8.21 -5.47 -5.20
CA ALA A 82 -9.48 -5.06 -5.75
C ALA A 82 -10.02 -3.79 -5.09
N VAL A 83 -10.29 -2.78 -5.89
CA VAL A 83 -10.98 -1.56 -5.45
C VAL A 83 -12.16 -1.30 -6.38
N ASP A 84 -13.20 -0.65 -5.85
CA ASP A 84 -14.28 -0.18 -6.67
C ASP A 84 -13.82 0.95 -7.61
N GLY A 85 -14.34 1.01 -8.82
CA GLY A 85 -14.06 2.07 -9.78
C GLY A 85 -14.90 3.33 -9.56
N SER A 86 -15.40 3.58 -8.35
CA SER A 86 -16.38 4.62 -8.06
C SER A 86 -15.83 6.04 -8.25
N ALA A 87 -16.73 6.97 -8.57
CA ALA A 87 -16.38 8.39 -8.60
C ALA A 87 -15.91 8.89 -7.22
N GLN A 88 -16.45 8.32 -6.14
CA GLN A 88 -16.05 8.64 -4.77
C GLN A 88 -14.58 8.32 -4.52
N LEU A 89 -14.11 7.16 -4.96
CA LEU A 89 -12.70 6.79 -4.84
C LEU A 89 -11.80 7.75 -5.64
N LYS A 90 -12.20 8.13 -6.85
CA LYS A 90 -11.46 9.13 -7.66
C LYS A 90 -11.31 10.46 -6.94
N TRP A 91 -12.39 10.95 -6.36
CA TRP A 91 -12.37 12.20 -5.61
C TRP A 91 -11.51 12.10 -4.34
N ALA A 92 -11.54 10.98 -3.63
CA ALA A 92 -10.71 10.76 -2.46
C ALA A 92 -9.22 10.74 -2.80
N ILE A 93 -8.85 10.09 -3.91
CA ILE A 93 -7.45 10.11 -4.42
C ILE A 93 -7.05 11.55 -4.75
N ALA A 94 -7.86 12.28 -5.53
CA ALA A 94 -7.57 13.67 -5.89
C ALA A 94 -7.44 14.56 -4.64
N HIS A 95 -8.29 14.36 -3.65
CA HIS A 95 -8.22 15.07 -2.37
C HIS A 95 -6.89 14.76 -1.64
N ALA A 96 -6.53 13.50 -1.47
CA ALA A 96 -5.27 13.09 -0.83
C ALA A 96 -4.05 13.74 -1.52
N LEU A 97 -4.01 13.66 -2.86
CA LEU A 97 -2.93 14.28 -3.65
C LEU A 97 -2.89 15.80 -3.48
N SER A 98 -4.03 16.48 -3.42
CA SER A 98 -4.09 17.94 -3.19
C SER A 98 -3.54 18.35 -1.82
N LYS A 99 -3.56 17.43 -0.84
CA LYS A 99 -2.96 17.61 0.49
C LYS A 99 -1.51 17.15 0.54
N GLY A 100 -0.92 16.72 -0.58
CA GLY A 100 0.45 16.22 -0.64
C GLY A 100 0.63 14.83 -0.02
N VAL A 101 -0.46 14.09 0.22
CA VAL A 101 -0.43 12.71 0.71
C VAL A 101 -0.06 11.79 -0.44
N LEU A 102 0.88 10.87 -0.20
CA LEU A 102 1.29 9.85 -1.17
C LEU A 102 0.47 8.59 -0.96
N ILE A 103 -0.03 8.01 -2.05
CA ILE A 103 -0.76 6.74 -2.01
C ILE A 103 0.08 5.69 -2.72
N VAL A 104 0.43 4.62 -2.01
CA VAL A 104 1.20 3.48 -2.50
C VAL A 104 0.28 2.27 -2.54
N ALA A 105 0.26 1.55 -3.65
CA ALA A 105 -0.59 0.37 -3.80
C ALA A 105 0.13 -0.78 -4.50
N SER A 106 -0.18 -2.00 -4.08
CA SER A 106 0.33 -3.21 -4.72
C SER A 106 -0.26 -3.40 -6.12
N SER A 107 0.52 -3.95 -7.06
CA SER A 107 0.09 -4.20 -8.44
C SER A 107 -0.72 -5.49 -8.63
N GLY A 108 -0.73 -6.38 -7.62
CA GLY A 108 -1.41 -7.67 -7.70
C GLY A 108 -0.48 -8.87 -7.89
N ASN A 109 -1.02 -10.08 -7.69
CA ASN A 109 -0.25 -11.33 -7.66
C ASN A 109 -0.78 -12.39 -8.66
N ALA A 110 -1.40 -11.94 -9.75
CA ALA A 110 -2.04 -12.84 -10.71
C ALA A 110 -1.17 -13.14 -11.95
N SER A 111 0.10 -12.70 -11.98
CA SER A 111 0.98 -12.86 -13.15
C SER A 111 0.33 -12.34 -14.44
N SER A 112 -0.37 -11.21 -14.35
CA SER A 112 -1.15 -10.66 -15.46
C SER A 112 -1.07 -9.13 -15.54
N ASN A 113 -1.44 -8.59 -16.69
CA ASN A 113 -1.64 -7.16 -16.83
C ASN A 113 -2.97 -6.76 -16.16
N GLU A 114 -2.88 -6.24 -14.97
CA GLU A 114 -4.04 -5.89 -14.14
C GLU A 114 -4.61 -4.53 -14.54
N ASN A 115 -5.65 -4.56 -15.33
CA ASN A 115 -6.08 -3.36 -16.05
C ASN A 115 -7.16 -2.52 -15.40
N ALA A 116 -8.04 -3.02 -14.58
CA ALA A 116 -9.23 -2.25 -14.24
C ALA A 116 -9.52 -2.14 -12.74
N THR A 117 -9.05 -3.06 -11.93
CA THR A 117 -9.51 -3.24 -10.55
C THR A 117 -8.47 -2.90 -9.49
N HIS A 118 -7.22 -2.63 -9.88
CA HIS A 118 -6.15 -2.32 -8.94
C HIS A 118 -5.96 -0.82 -8.73
N LEU A 119 -5.87 -0.42 -7.47
CA LEU A 119 -5.66 0.98 -7.09
C LEU A 119 -4.35 1.53 -7.68
N GLY A 120 -3.31 0.71 -7.78
CA GLY A 120 -2.00 1.09 -8.33
C GLY A 120 -2.01 1.58 -9.78
N ARG A 121 -3.13 1.44 -10.48
CA ARG A 121 -3.26 1.93 -11.87
C ARG A 121 -3.85 3.33 -11.99
N TRP A 122 -4.29 3.90 -10.91
CA TRP A 122 -4.93 5.20 -10.97
C TRP A 122 -3.90 6.32 -10.95
N SER A 123 -4.11 7.31 -11.81
CA SER A 123 -3.22 8.47 -11.88
C SER A 123 -2.99 9.09 -10.50
N GLY A 124 -1.72 9.25 -10.14
CA GLY A 124 -1.31 9.79 -8.86
C GLY A 124 -1.13 8.75 -7.75
N VAL A 125 -1.47 7.49 -7.99
CA VAL A 125 -1.15 6.38 -7.09
C VAL A 125 0.18 5.74 -7.52
N ILE A 126 1.02 5.41 -6.56
CA ILE A 126 2.31 4.75 -6.78
C ILE A 126 2.06 3.24 -6.81
N GLY A 127 1.90 2.69 -8.01
CA GLY A 127 1.79 1.25 -8.22
C GLY A 127 3.14 0.57 -8.00
N VAL A 128 3.15 -0.50 -7.20
CA VAL A 128 4.36 -1.23 -6.84
C VAL A 128 4.25 -2.67 -7.26
N SER A 129 5.14 -3.13 -8.13
CA SER A 129 5.33 -4.52 -8.49
C SER A 129 6.42 -5.18 -7.64
N ALA A 130 6.63 -6.48 -7.81
CA ALA A 130 7.55 -7.25 -6.97
C ALA A 130 8.75 -7.78 -7.76
N ILE A 131 9.93 -7.70 -7.13
CA ILE A 131 11.15 -8.37 -7.57
C ILE A 131 11.60 -9.40 -6.53
N ASN A 132 12.35 -10.39 -6.98
CA ASN A 132 13.05 -11.37 -6.15
C ASN A 132 14.33 -10.76 -5.53
N SER A 133 14.97 -11.49 -4.62
CA SER A 133 16.22 -11.06 -3.98
C SER A 133 17.40 -10.92 -4.93
N ASP A 134 17.35 -11.54 -6.10
CA ASP A 134 18.37 -11.44 -7.15
C ASP A 134 18.10 -10.27 -8.13
N GLY A 135 17.05 -9.46 -7.88
CA GLY A 135 16.64 -8.34 -8.72
C GLY A 135 15.78 -8.73 -9.92
N THR A 136 15.50 -10.01 -10.15
CA THR A 136 14.61 -10.42 -11.22
C THR A 136 13.15 -10.15 -10.88
N PHE A 137 12.34 -9.88 -11.91
CA PHE A 137 10.89 -9.70 -11.74
C PHE A 137 10.26 -10.98 -11.16
N ALA A 138 9.45 -10.81 -10.11
CA ALA A 138 8.83 -11.96 -9.46
C ALA A 138 7.71 -12.54 -10.33
N SER A 139 7.77 -13.85 -10.59
CA SER A 139 6.87 -14.53 -11.53
C SER A 139 5.37 -14.41 -11.19
N TYR A 140 5.04 -14.19 -9.93
CA TYR A 140 3.66 -13.98 -9.48
C TYR A 140 3.21 -12.52 -9.63
N SER A 141 4.14 -11.58 -9.77
CA SER A 141 3.79 -10.14 -9.79
C SER A 141 2.94 -9.80 -11.01
N SER A 142 1.86 -9.08 -10.79
CA SER A 142 1.14 -8.41 -11.87
C SER A 142 1.90 -7.15 -12.32
N TRP A 143 1.61 -6.69 -13.51
CA TRP A 143 2.25 -5.54 -14.17
C TRP A 143 1.22 -4.64 -14.87
N GLY A 144 1.66 -3.54 -15.46
CA GLY A 144 0.81 -2.65 -16.25
C GLY A 144 1.19 -1.18 -16.16
N GLU A 145 0.41 -0.33 -16.80
CA GLU A 145 0.67 1.11 -16.95
C GLU A 145 0.73 1.89 -15.63
N GLY A 146 0.16 1.36 -14.55
CA GLY A 146 0.17 2.01 -13.24
C GLY A 146 1.39 1.67 -12.38
N VAL A 147 2.28 0.80 -12.84
CA VAL A 147 3.51 0.48 -12.12
C VAL A 147 4.48 1.66 -12.22
N VAL A 148 4.85 2.20 -11.07
CA VAL A 148 5.77 3.33 -10.93
C VAL A 148 7.14 2.86 -10.46
N THR A 149 7.18 1.76 -9.68
CA THR A 149 8.41 1.21 -9.15
C THR A 149 8.24 -0.24 -8.72
N THR A 150 9.35 -0.89 -8.42
CA THR A 150 9.40 -2.23 -7.85
C THR A 150 10.07 -2.23 -6.49
N ALA A 151 9.74 -3.22 -5.68
CA ALA A 151 10.49 -3.52 -4.47
C ALA A 151 10.55 -5.03 -4.22
N PHE A 152 11.38 -5.45 -3.26
CA PHE A 152 11.49 -6.84 -2.84
C PHE A 152 10.11 -7.38 -2.41
N GLY A 153 9.62 -8.38 -3.14
CA GLY A 153 8.33 -9.00 -2.88
C GLY A 153 8.37 -10.21 -1.97
N GLY A 154 9.48 -10.45 -1.29
CA GLY A 154 9.64 -11.59 -0.39
C GLY A 154 10.49 -12.74 -0.99
N PRO A 155 10.67 -13.80 -0.20
CA PRO A 155 10.02 -14.08 1.08
C PRO A 155 10.53 -13.20 2.24
N PHE A 156 9.61 -12.51 2.90
CA PHE A 156 9.88 -11.69 4.08
C PHE A 156 9.56 -12.48 5.36
N ASN A 157 10.42 -12.37 6.36
CA ASN A 157 10.20 -13.06 7.63
C ASN A 157 9.13 -12.35 8.46
N SER A 158 8.13 -13.07 8.85
CA SER A 158 7.03 -12.63 9.69
C SER A 158 6.73 -13.71 10.74
N PHE A 159 5.68 -13.52 11.52
CA PHE A 159 5.19 -14.50 12.48
C PHE A 159 3.66 -14.54 12.47
N ASP A 160 3.11 -15.67 12.84
CA ASP A 160 1.65 -15.77 13.06
C ASP A 160 1.30 -15.02 14.35
N PRO A 161 0.38 -14.04 14.32
CA PRO A 161 0.06 -13.25 15.50
C PRO A 161 -0.60 -14.06 16.61
N THR A 162 -1.19 -15.21 16.30
CA THR A 162 -1.87 -16.09 17.24
C THR A 162 -0.92 -17.13 17.82
N THR A 163 -0.26 -17.91 16.97
CA THR A 163 0.63 -19.02 17.40
C THR A 163 2.05 -18.56 17.73
N LYS A 164 2.43 -17.35 17.28
CA LYS A 164 3.79 -16.80 17.37
C LYS A 164 4.84 -17.58 16.56
N GLU A 165 4.41 -18.51 15.73
CA GLU A 165 5.32 -19.27 14.91
C GLU A 165 5.89 -18.43 13.77
N PRO A 166 7.19 -18.60 13.44
CA PRO A 166 7.81 -17.94 12.30
C PRO A 166 7.12 -18.38 11.00
N LYS A 167 6.88 -17.41 10.11
CA LYS A 167 6.39 -17.68 8.75
C LYS A 167 7.11 -16.78 7.75
N ARG A 168 6.99 -17.12 6.48
CA ARG A 168 7.47 -16.31 5.37
C ARG A 168 6.30 -15.85 4.52
N VAL A 169 6.33 -14.60 4.13
CA VAL A 169 5.29 -13.97 3.30
C VAL A 169 5.91 -13.40 2.03
N ASN A 170 5.19 -13.48 0.94
CA ASN A 170 5.59 -12.93 -0.36
C ASN A 170 4.37 -12.34 -1.07
N GLY A 171 4.62 -11.45 -2.01
CA GLY A 171 3.59 -10.79 -2.81
C GLY A 171 3.96 -9.33 -3.09
N THR A 172 3.26 -8.73 -4.02
CA THR A 172 3.30 -7.28 -4.23
C THR A 172 2.77 -6.52 -3.02
N SER A 173 1.96 -7.20 -2.19
CA SER A 173 1.54 -6.70 -0.88
C SER A 173 2.69 -6.56 0.12
N VAL A 174 3.82 -7.27 -0.06
CA VAL A 174 5.08 -7.07 0.69
C VAL A 174 5.87 -5.90 0.12
N ALA A 175 5.93 -5.78 -1.19
CA ALA A 175 6.67 -4.73 -1.88
C ALA A 175 6.10 -3.31 -1.61
N ALA A 176 4.79 -3.16 -1.62
CA ALA A 176 4.13 -1.87 -1.41
C ALA A 176 4.46 -1.22 -0.04
N PRO A 177 4.36 -1.90 1.11
CA PRO A 177 4.74 -1.31 2.39
C PRO A 177 6.25 -1.02 2.50
N ILE A 178 7.11 -1.75 1.81
CA ILE A 178 8.54 -1.41 1.74
C ILE A 178 8.71 -0.03 1.09
N VAL A 179 8.08 0.21 -0.07
CA VAL A 179 8.12 1.52 -0.73
C VAL A 179 7.49 2.60 0.16
N ALA A 180 6.36 2.32 0.80
CA ALA A 180 5.72 3.27 1.72
C ALA A 180 6.65 3.64 2.89
N GLY A 181 7.35 2.68 3.47
CA GLY A 181 8.35 2.92 4.52
C GLY A 181 9.54 3.75 4.01
N MET A 182 10.06 3.48 2.82
CA MET A 182 11.12 4.28 2.20
C MET A 182 10.68 5.74 1.99
N LEU A 183 9.44 5.95 1.54
CA LEU A 183 8.88 7.30 1.38
C LEU A 183 8.69 8.00 2.74
N ALA A 184 8.34 7.26 3.80
CA ALA A 184 8.27 7.81 5.17
C ALA A 184 9.65 8.29 5.65
N LEU A 185 10.70 7.49 5.46
CA LEU A 185 12.07 7.90 5.77
C LEU A 185 12.53 9.09 4.93
N THR A 186 12.11 9.15 3.67
CA THR A 186 12.40 10.31 2.80
C THR A 186 11.74 11.58 3.34
N ARG A 187 10.46 11.50 3.76
CA ARG A 187 9.78 12.63 4.40
C ARG A 187 10.41 13.03 5.72
N GLN A 188 10.84 12.08 6.52
CA GLN A 188 11.54 12.37 7.78
C GLN A 188 12.81 13.17 7.52
N LYS A 189 13.55 12.81 6.48
CA LYS A 189 14.81 13.49 6.12
C LYS A 189 14.58 14.88 5.48
N TRP A 190 13.50 15.02 4.72
CA TRP A 190 13.14 16.27 4.03
C TRP A 190 11.68 16.65 4.34
N PRO A 191 11.39 17.14 5.55
CA PRO A 191 10.02 17.39 6.01
C PRO A 191 9.28 18.46 5.19
N ASP A 192 10.02 19.40 4.61
CA ASP A 192 9.46 20.49 3.80
C ASP A 192 9.25 20.11 2.33
N ALA A 193 9.69 18.92 1.91
CA ALA A 193 9.50 18.47 0.55
C ALA A 193 8.02 18.17 0.27
N THR A 194 7.52 18.66 -0.85
CA THR A 194 6.16 18.34 -1.30
C THR A 194 6.03 16.86 -1.69
N GLY A 195 4.81 16.33 -1.67
CA GLY A 195 4.57 14.95 -2.12
C GLY A 195 5.10 14.69 -3.54
N ASN A 196 4.95 15.67 -4.44
CA ASN A 196 5.47 15.56 -5.80
C ASN A 196 7.01 15.50 -5.85
N GLN A 197 7.71 16.29 -5.04
CA GLN A 197 9.19 16.25 -4.97
C GLN A 197 9.67 14.89 -4.47
N ILE A 198 8.98 14.31 -3.47
CA ILE A 198 9.30 12.97 -2.96
C ILE A 198 9.03 11.89 -4.02
N LEU A 199 7.90 11.97 -4.73
CA LEU A 199 7.59 11.06 -5.83
C LEU A 199 8.64 11.17 -6.95
N GLN A 200 9.00 12.38 -7.35
CA GLN A 200 10.03 12.59 -8.37
C GLN A 200 11.39 12.04 -7.92
N SER A 201 11.75 12.16 -6.65
CA SER A 201 12.99 11.57 -6.15
C SER A 201 12.99 10.04 -6.29
N LEU A 202 11.86 9.37 -6.02
CA LEU A 202 11.72 7.93 -6.21
C LEU A 202 11.97 7.53 -7.66
N VAL A 203 11.34 8.24 -8.61
CA VAL A 203 11.46 7.96 -10.05
C VAL A 203 12.89 8.23 -10.56
N HIS A 204 13.48 9.37 -10.18
CA HIS A 204 14.81 9.76 -10.70
C HIS A 204 15.99 9.02 -10.05
N THR A 205 15.80 8.41 -8.89
CA THR A 205 16.86 7.64 -8.20
C THR A 205 16.69 6.14 -8.36
N SER A 206 15.76 5.69 -9.20
CA SER A 206 15.59 4.26 -9.49
C SER A 206 16.85 3.67 -10.12
N LEU A 207 17.10 2.39 -9.82
CA LEU A 207 18.24 1.66 -10.37
C LEU A 207 18.03 1.20 -11.81
N ASN A 208 16.96 1.59 -12.47
CA ASN A 208 16.75 1.29 -13.87
C ASN A 208 17.85 1.97 -14.71
N PRO A 209 18.78 1.21 -15.31
CA PRO A 209 19.97 1.76 -15.97
C PRO A 209 19.65 2.58 -17.21
N ASN A 210 18.45 2.41 -17.77
CA ASN A 210 18.03 3.12 -18.98
C ASN A 210 17.15 4.34 -18.66
N HIS A 211 16.81 4.58 -17.40
CA HIS A 211 15.88 5.62 -16.96
C HIS A 211 14.57 5.69 -17.79
N ALA A 212 14.20 4.58 -18.38
CA ALA A 212 13.01 4.44 -19.20
C ALA A 212 11.98 3.63 -18.42
N TRP A 213 10.76 4.17 -18.37
CA TRP A 213 9.66 3.44 -17.76
C TRP A 213 9.36 2.15 -18.56
N ASP A 214 9.11 1.07 -17.87
CA ASP A 214 8.52 -0.15 -18.42
C ASP A 214 7.34 -0.64 -17.56
N GLN A 215 6.45 -1.42 -18.17
CA GLN A 215 5.23 -1.87 -17.51
C GLN A 215 5.45 -2.87 -16.37
N TYR A 216 6.65 -3.38 -16.18
CA TYR A 216 6.99 -4.37 -15.15
C TYR A 216 7.65 -3.72 -13.94
N THR A 217 8.57 -2.81 -14.18
CA THR A 217 9.44 -2.25 -13.15
C THR A 217 9.22 -0.76 -12.88
N GLY A 218 8.47 -0.09 -13.74
CA GLY A 218 8.20 1.35 -13.62
C GLY A 218 9.21 2.26 -14.30
#